data_8693df297a13438d5da11e22b7454bc0
#
_entry.id   8693df297a13438d5da11e22b7454bc0
#
_cell.length_a   1.000
_cell.length_b   1.000
_cell.length_c   1.000
_cell.angle_alpha   90.00
_cell.angle_beta   90.00
_cell.angle_gamma   90.00
#
_symmetry.space_group_name_H-M   'P 1'
#
loop_
_entity.id
_entity.type
_entity.pdbx_description
1 polymer ?
#
loop_
_entity_poly.entity_id
_entity_poly.type
_entity_poly.pdbx_seq_one_letter_code
_entity_poly.pdbx_strand_id
1 'polypeptide(L)'
;SEKRSQLIQEAGKEGINESVRIFLASKIDQYVVNQNVEGGINDLGAGVPSRFTPINVKTNDEKLTIGVKQIYQGAWNPVMGLTDTYSRHIWGIISDPITFKHPFTGETFPVRAQWEVETSGVNEKIKVPAESKMWNPLLQEWSNVPKNTVATSKVTFDFEFSNWHNGELMDMNDILHSLYFTMEWGTQADENDKTFDTEFTPRASQSIETIIAINQIDDDTVEVYVNYWHFDKNEIAE
;
A
#
# COMPACT_ATOMS: atom_id res chain seq x y z
N SER A 1 7.38 16.73 -16.56
CA SER A 1 7.91 17.81 -17.39
C SER A 1 8.50 17.23 -18.68
N GLU A 2 8.56 18.04 -19.73
CA GLU A 2 9.09 17.66 -21.04
C GLU A 2 10.52 17.10 -20.96
N LYS A 3 11.37 17.69 -20.11
CA LYS A 3 12.72 17.21 -19.85
C LYS A 3 12.76 15.79 -19.26
N ARG A 4 11.82 15.42 -18.37
CA ARG A 4 11.72 14.07 -17.81
C ARG A 4 11.36 13.07 -18.90
N SER A 5 10.39 13.39 -19.78
CA SER A 5 10.03 12.54 -20.92
C SER A 5 11.21 12.32 -21.87
N GLN A 6 11.99 13.36 -22.17
CA GLN A 6 13.20 13.24 -22.99
C GLN A 6 14.23 12.31 -22.37
N LEU A 7 14.53 12.48 -21.06
CA LEU A 7 15.47 11.61 -20.35
C LEU A 7 15.02 10.15 -20.29
N ILE A 8 13.73 9.89 -20.11
CA ILE A 8 13.19 8.52 -20.15
C ILE A 8 13.34 7.91 -21.55
N GLN A 9 13.10 8.68 -22.61
CA GLN A 9 13.29 8.20 -23.99
C GLN A 9 14.75 7.94 -24.31
N GLU A 10 15.67 8.79 -23.86
CA GLU A 10 17.11 8.59 -24.03
C GLU A 10 17.59 7.34 -23.28
N ALA A 11 17.22 7.17 -22.01
CA ALA A 11 17.52 5.98 -21.24
C ALA A 11 16.96 4.70 -21.87
N GLY A 12 15.74 4.76 -22.41
CA GLY A 12 15.14 3.64 -23.15
C GLY A 12 15.93 3.27 -24.42
N LYS A 13 16.40 4.27 -25.18
CA LYS A 13 17.24 4.03 -26.37
C LYS A 13 18.56 3.39 -26.01
N GLU A 14 19.24 3.88 -24.97
CA GLU A 14 20.50 3.30 -24.50
C GLU A 14 20.31 1.86 -24.01
N GLY A 15 19.26 1.58 -23.25
CA GLY A 15 18.95 0.22 -22.81
C GLY A 15 18.68 -0.75 -23.96
N ILE A 16 18.09 -0.28 -25.08
CA ILE A 16 17.93 -1.08 -26.30
C ILE A 16 19.25 -1.27 -27.02
N ASN A 17 20.08 -0.23 -27.14
CA ASN A 17 21.37 -0.28 -27.80
C ASN A 17 22.35 -1.25 -27.10
N GLU A 18 22.31 -1.31 -25.76
CA GLU A 18 23.12 -2.26 -24.97
C GLU A 18 22.63 -3.71 -25.07
N SER A 19 21.48 -3.93 -25.72
CA SER A 19 20.88 -5.27 -25.93
C SER A 19 20.70 -6.08 -24.65
N VAL A 20 20.41 -5.40 -23.52
CA VAL A 20 20.16 -6.02 -22.20
C VAL A 20 18.98 -7.00 -22.29
N ARG A 21 18.03 -6.75 -23.20
CA ARG A 21 16.88 -7.62 -23.50
C ARG A 21 16.57 -7.63 -24.98
N ILE A 22 16.28 -8.80 -25.51
CA ILE A 22 15.76 -8.97 -26.87
C ILE A 22 14.25 -9.16 -26.76
N PHE A 23 13.49 -8.19 -27.28
CA PHE A 23 12.03 -8.25 -27.30
C PHE A 23 11.59 -9.08 -28.52
N LEU A 24 11.05 -10.28 -28.30
CA LEU A 24 10.65 -11.21 -29.34
C LEU A 24 9.18 -11.03 -29.74
N ALA A 25 8.30 -10.84 -28.76
CA ALA A 25 6.86 -10.70 -28.95
C ALA A 25 6.20 -10.10 -27.71
N SER A 26 5.00 -9.53 -27.91
CA SER A 26 4.10 -9.16 -26.81
C SER A 26 3.10 -10.27 -26.57
N LYS A 27 2.95 -10.68 -25.32
CA LYS A 27 1.87 -11.59 -24.91
C LYS A 27 0.56 -10.82 -24.87
N ILE A 28 -0.46 -11.38 -25.50
CA ILE A 28 -1.83 -10.85 -25.43
C ILE A 28 -2.65 -11.79 -24.56
N ASP A 29 -3.18 -11.26 -23.45
CA ASP A 29 -4.16 -11.97 -22.63
C ASP A 29 -5.57 -11.62 -23.11
N GLN A 30 -6.44 -12.62 -23.18
CA GLN A 30 -7.83 -12.47 -23.59
C GLN A 30 -8.74 -12.78 -22.41
N TYR A 31 -9.67 -11.88 -22.15
CA TYR A 31 -10.69 -12.02 -21.11
C TYR A 31 -12.05 -12.11 -21.78
N VAL A 32 -12.76 -13.20 -21.50
CA VAL A 32 -14.11 -13.44 -22.02
C VAL A 32 -15.10 -12.80 -21.04
N VAL A 33 -15.95 -11.92 -21.57
CA VAL A 33 -16.95 -11.20 -20.80
C VAL A 33 -18.33 -11.47 -21.40
N ASN A 34 -19.33 -11.70 -20.55
CA ASN A 34 -20.72 -11.84 -21.00
C ASN A 34 -21.20 -10.48 -21.54
N GLN A 35 -22.04 -10.51 -22.56
CA GLN A 35 -22.60 -9.29 -23.18
C GLN A 35 -23.42 -8.39 -22.23
N ASN A 36 -23.83 -8.92 -21.06
CA ASN A 36 -24.56 -8.17 -20.03
C ASN A 36 -23.64 -7.43 -19.06
N VAL A 37 -22.32 -7.55 -19.21
CA VAL A 37 -21.34 -6.95 -18.32
C VAL A 37 -20.70 -5.78 -19.04
N GLU A 38 -20.83 -4.59 -18.45
CA GLU A 38 -20.26 -3.37 -18.98
C GLU A 38 -19.28 -2.76 -17.96
N GLY A 39 -18.35 -1.91 -18.42
CA GLY A 39 -17.50 -1.10 -17.54
C GLY A 39 -16.21 -1.78 -17.08
N GLY A 40 -15.74 -2.83 -17.76
CA GLY A 40 -14.42 -3.41 -17.46
C GLY A 40 -13.29 -2.39 -17.65
N ILE A 41 -12.36 -2.35 -16.70
CA ILE A 41 -11.20 -1.45 -16.72
C ILE A 41 -9.95 -2.22 -17.09
N ASN A 42 -9.25 -1.75 -18.11
CA ASN A 42 -7.93 -2.26 -18.45
C ASN A 42 -6.86 -1.37 -17.81
N ASP A 43 -6.50 -1.69 -16.59
CA ASP A 43 -5.44 -1.00 -15.84
C ASP A 43 -4.09 -1.10 -16.56
N LEU A 44 -3.32 -0.03 -16.60
CA LEU A 44 -2.05 0.04 -17.30
C LEU A 44 -1.02 -0.97 -16.74
N GLY A 45 -1.02 -1.20 -15.44
CA GLY A 45 -0.08 -2.09 -14.77
C GLY A 45 -0.59 -3.52 -14.56
N ALA A 46 -1.88 -3.68 -14.26
CA ALA A 46 -2.48 -4.95 -13.84
C ALA A 46 -3.45 -5.56 -14.89
N GLY A 47 -3.81 -4.83 -15.93
CA GLY A 47 -4.75 -5.27 -16.95
C GLY A 47 -6.20 -5.33 -16.44
N VAL A 48 -7.03 -6.15 -17.11
CA VAL A 48 -8.45 -6.32 -16.76
C VAL A 48 -8.66 -6.96 -15.38
N PRO A 49 -7.84 -7.92 -14.91
CA PRO A 49 -7.99 -8.50 -13.58
C PRO A 49 -7.51 -7.59 -12.45
N SER A 50 -7.65 -6.30 -12.59
CA SER A 50 -7.40 -5.34 -11.51
C SER A 50 -8.63 -5.21 -10.61
N ARG A 51 -8.45 -4.63 -9.41
CA ARG A 51 -9.55 -4.30 -8.50
C ARG A 51 -10.54 -3.27 -9.07
N PHE A 52 -10.10 -2.47 -10.05
CA PHE A 52 -10.95 -1.45 -10.68
C PHE A 52 -12.06 -2.04 -11.55
N THR A 53 -11.84 -3.20 -12.15
CA THR A 53 -12.88 -3.88 -12.93
C THR A 53 -14.11 -4.21 -12.09
N PRO A 54 -14.03 -4.97 -10.97
CA PRO A 54 -15.22 -5.26 -10.16
C PRO A 54 -15.86 -4.04 -9.50
N ILE A 55 -15.09 -3.01 -9.17
CA ILE A 55 -15.63 -1.75 -8.63
C ILE A 55 -16.46 -1.00 -9.68
N ASN A 56 -16.07 -1.05 -10.95
CA ASN A 56 -16.66 -0.25 -12.02
C ASN A 56 -17.68 -1.01 -12.89
N VAL A 57 -17.66 -2.34 -12.83
CA VAL A 57 -18.54 -3.19 -13.64
C VAL A 57 -20.00 -2.98 -13.26
N LYS A 58 -20.86 -2.96 -14.27
CA LYS A 58 -22.33 -2.95 -14.14
C LYS A 58 -22.91 -4.21 -14.75
N THR A 59 -23.87 -4.80 -14.07
CA THR A 59 -24.65 -5.95 -14.51
C THR A 59 -26.13 -5.66 -14.30
N ASN A 60 -27.00 -6.33 -15.07
CA ASN A 60 -28.44 -6.07 -14.99
C ASN A 60 -29.10 -6.54 -13.67
N ASP A 61 -28.46 -7.47 -12.98
CA ASP A 61 -28.94 -8.11 -11.75
C ASP A 61 -28.08 -7.79 -10.53
N GLU A 62 -27.17 -6.82 -10.65
CA GLU A 62 -26.23 -6.40 -9.59
C GLU A 62 -25.34 -7.54 -9.08
N LYS A 63 -25.14 -8.59 -9.89
CA LYS A 63 -24.31 -9.73 -9.57
C LYS A 63 -23.20 -9.90 -10.60
N LEU A 64 -21.97 -10.02 -10.11
CA LEU A 64 -20.81 -10.32 -10.92
C LEU A 64 -20.30 -11.72 -10.58
N THR A 65 -20.31 -12.64 -11.56
CA THR A 65 -19.67 -13.95 -11.43
C THR A 65 -18.36 -13.95 -12.17
N ILE A 66 -17.26 -14.16 -11.44
CA ILE A 66 -15.90 -14.19 -11.99
C ILE A 66 -15.42 -15.62 -12.06
N GLY A 67 -15.14 -16.10 -13.28
CA GLY A 67 -14.49 -17.39 -13.50
C GLY A 67 -12.97 -17.25 -13.38
N VAL A 68 -12.35 -18.04 -12.51
CA VAL A 68 -10.89 -18.13 -12.40
C VAL A 68 -10.37 -19.42 -12.99
N LYS A 69 -9.26 -19.33 -13.74
CA LYS A 69 -8.69 -20.45 -14.46
C LYS A 69 -8.13 -21.55 -13.56
N GLN A 70 -7.66 -21.19 -12.39
CA GLN A 70 -7.07 -22.09 -11.42
C GLN A 70 -7.74 -21.93 -10.07
N ILE A 71 -7.97 -23.04 -9.40
CA ILE A 71 -8.35 -23.06 -8.00
C ILE A 71 -7.12 -22.71 -7.13
N TYR A 72 -7.36 -22.33 -5.90
CA TYR A 72 -6.34 -22.05 -4.91
C TYR A 72 -5.25 -23.14 -4.90
N GLN A 73 -4.03 -22.73 -5.15
CA GLN A 73 -2.82 -23.57 -5.15
C GLN A 73 -1.79 -23.10 -4.12
N GLY A 74 -2.00 -21.92 -3.59
CA GLY A 74 -1.03 -21.24 -2.78
C GLY A 74 -1.03 -21.68 -1.34
N ALA A 75 0.08 -21.40 -0.69
CA ALA A 75 0.14 -21.39 0.73
C ALA A 75 -0.62 -20.15 1.23
N TRP A 76 -1.54 -20.36 2.14
CA TRP A 76 -2.03 -19.33 3.01
C TRP A 76 -1.25 -19.38 4.32
N ASN A 77 -0.75 -18.24 4.75
CA ASN A 77 -0.04 -18.07 6.00
C ASN A 77 -0.80 -17.00 6.81
N PRO A 78 -1.08 -17.18 8.10
CA PRO A 78 -1.82 -16.20 8.89
C PRO A 78 -1.12 -14.84 8.99
N VAL A 79 0.19 -14.78 8.81
CA VAL A 79 0.99 -13.56 8.81
C VAL A 79 1.12 -12.99 7.39
N MET A 80 1.57 -13.82 6.45
CA MET A 80 1.78 -13.42 5.06
C MET A 80 0.50 -13.27 4.25
N GLY A 81 -0.60 -13.86 4.71
CA GLY A 81 -1.85 -13.90 3.98
C GLY A 81 -1.79 -14.75 2.72
N LEU A 82 -2.50 -14.34 1.69
CA LEU A 82 -2.58 -15.03 0.40
C LEU A 82 -1.39 -14.68 -0.49
N THR A 83 -0.70 -15.68 -1.03
CA THR A 83 0.52 -15.49 -1.83
C THR A 83 0.34 -15.74 -3.32
N ASP A 84 -0.68 -16.52 -3.72
CA ASP A 84 -0.95 -16.77 -5.13
C ASP A 84 -1.76 -15.65 -5.80
N THR A 85 -1.57 -15.49 -7.10
CA THR A 85 -2.17 -14.40 -7.89
C THR A 85 -3.70 -14.42 -7.87
N TYR A 86 -4.33 -15.60 -7.95
CA TYR A 86 -5.78 -15.68 -8.02
C TYR A 86 -6.46 -15.32 -6.71
N SER A 87 -5.93 -15.82 -5.60
CA SER A 87 -6.42 -15.47 -4.26
C SER A 87 -6.20 -13.99 -3.95
N ARG A 88 -5.08 -13.42 -4.39
CA ARG A 88 -4.80 -11.99 -4.24
C ARG A 88 -5.76 -11.11 -5.06
N HIS A 89 -6.21 -11.57 -6.22
CA HIS A 89 -7.26 -10.85 -6.97
C HIS A 89 -8.58 -10.82 -6.20
N ILE A 90 -8.98 -11.95 -5.60
CA ILE A 90 -10.19 -12.00 -4.76
C ILE A 90 -10.03 -11.09 -3.54
N TRP A 91 -8.89 -11.18 -2.86
CA TRP A 91 -8.57 -10.30 -1.73
C TRP A 91 -8.64 -8.81 -2.11
N GLY A 92 -8.11 -8.44 -3.29
CA GLY A 92 -8.17 -7.09 -3.80
C GLY A 92 -9.58 -6.53 -4.03
N ILE A 93 -10.61 -7.40 -4.13
CA ILE A 93 -12.02 -7.01 -4.29
C ILE A 93 -12.67 -6.72 -2.93
N ILE A 94 -12.26 -7.44 -1.88
CA ILE A 94 -12.88 -7.37 -0.55
C ILE A 94 -12.08 -6.54 0.46
N SER A 95 -10.90 -6.06 0.08
CA SER A 95 -10.03 -5.24 0.94
C SER A 95 -9.92 -3.81 0.40
N ASP A 96 -10.00 -2.85 1.32
CA ASP A 96 -9.78 -1.45 1.00
C ASP A 96 -8.42 -0.99 1.55
N PRO A 97 -7.50 -0.51 0.71
CA PRO A 97 -6.32 0.20 1.18
C PRO A 97 -6.64 1.65 1.54
N ILE A 98 -5.71 2.33 2.16
CA ILE A 98 -5.80 3.77 2.43
C ILE A 98 -5.86 4.55 1.12
N THR A 99 -5.05 4.13 0.14
CA THR A 99 -4.89 4.80 -1.16
C THR A 99 -4.96 3.82 -2.32
N PHE A 100 -5.34 4.33 -3.51
CA PHE A 100 -5.18 3.61 -4.78
C PHE A 100 -4.30 4.39 -5.75
N LYS A 101 -3.63 3.68 -6.65
CA LYS A 101 -3.06 4.27 -7.87
C LYS A 101 -4.11 4.32 -8.97
N HIS A 102 -4.27 5.47 -9.60
CA HIS A 102 -5.19 5.63 -10.72
C HIS A 102 -4.81 4.70 -11.88
N PRO A 103 -5.76 3.91 -12.45
CA PRO A 103 -5.44 2.81 -13.37
C PRO A 103 -4.81 3.23 -14.70
N PHE A 104 -4.92 4.51 -15.08
CA PHE A 104 -4.35 5.02 -16.33
C PHE A 104 -3.21 6.02 -16.13
N THR A 105 -3.24 6.82 -15.06
CA THR A 105 -2.24 7.86 -14.81
C THR A 105 -1.19 7.46 -13.78
N GLY A 106 -1.49 6.48 -12.91
CA GLY A 106 -0.66 6.10 -11.78
C GLY A 106 -0.66 7.12 -10.64
N GLU A 107 -1.51 8.14 -10.71
CA GLU A 107 -1.65 9.14 -9.65
C GLU A 107 -2.31 8.53 -8.42
N THR A 108 -1.77 8.82 -7.24
CA THR A 108 -2.31 8.35 -5.97
C THR A 108 -3.58 9.12 -5.62
N PHE A 109 -4.65 8.41 -5.27
CA PHE A 109 -5.91 9.02 -4.84
C PHE A 109 -6.46 8.37 -3.56
N PRO A 110 -7.25 9.09 -2.75
CA PRO A 110 -7.76 8.61 -1.48
C PRO A 110 -8.87 7.57 -1.66
N VAL A 111 -8.91 6.59 -0.72
CA VAL A 111 -9.98 5.59 -0.62
C VAL A 111 -10.57 5.58 0.79
N ARG A 112 -9.76 5.25 1.80
CA ARG A 112 -10.19 5.17 3.21
C ARG A 112 -9.75 6.33 4.05
N ALA A 113 -8.82 7.15 3.56
CA ALA A 113 -8.40 8.36 4.24
C ALA A 113 -8.09 9.47 3.26
N GLN A 114 -8.40 10.70 3.63
CA GLN A 114 -7.79 11.88 3.05
C GLN A 114 -6.41 12.06 3.71
N TRP A 115 -5.50 12.77 3.06
CA TRP A 115 -4.20 13.03 3.66
C TRP A 115 -3.67 14.42 3.32
N GLU A 116 -2.84 14.91 4.23
CA GLU A 116 -2.02 16.11 4.02
C GLU A 116 -0.57 15.78 4.30
N VAL A 117 0.34 16.21 3.42
CA VAL A 117 1.79 15.96 3.57
C VAL A 117 2.55 17.24 3.80
N GLU A 118 3.23 17.30 4.93
CA GLU A 118 4.25 18.28 5.25
C GLU A 118 5.63 17.64 5.10
N THR A 119 6.51 18.26 4.34
CA THR A 119 7.89 17.78 4.19
C THR A 119 8.88 18.94 4.28
N SER A 120 9.97 18.71 4.99
CA SER A 120 11.08 19.64 5.08
C SER A 120 12.13 19.41 3.97
N GLY A 121 11.94 18.43 3.11
CA GLY A 121 12.93 17.99 2.13
C GLY A 121 14.08 17.21 2.79
N VAL A 122 15.18 17.06 2.06
CA VAL A 122 16.30 16.20 2.50
C VAL A 122 17.19 16.83 3.59
N ASN A 123 17.19 18.14 3.72
CA ASN A 123 18.18 18.88 4.55
C ASN A 123 17.62 19.39 5.87
N GLU A 124 16.33 19.60 5.97
CA GLU A 124 15.66 20.08 7.17
C GLU A 124 14.88 18.96 7.86
N LYS A 125 14.45 19.21 9.08
CA LYS A 125 13.75 18.19 9.88
C LYS A 125 12.52 18.78 10.54
N ILE A 126 11.44 17.99 10.51
CA ILE A 126 10.20 18.27 11.24
C ILE A 126 10.34 17.73 12.65
N LYS A 127 10.01 18.53 13.65
CA LYS A 127 10.02 18.11 15.05
C LYS A 127 8.86 17.18 15.34
N VAL A 128 9.14 16.03 15.93
CA VAL A 128 8.13 15.07 16.42
C VAL A 128 7.63 15.52 17.80
N PRO A 129 6.31 15.61 18.03
CA PRO A 129 5.73 15.93 19.34
C PRO A 129 6.12 14.91 20.41
N ALA A 130 6.23 15.35 21.65
CA ALA A 130 6.71 14.50 22.75
C ALA A 130 5.69 13.41 23.16
N GLU A 131 4.42 13.62 22.87
CA GLU A 131 3.31 12.68 23.07
C GLU A 131 3.27 11.55 22.03
N SER A 132 3.98 11.70 20.93
CA SER A 132 4.07 10.70 19.86
C SER A 132 4.68 9.38 20.36
N LYS A 133 4.37 8.30 19.67
CA LYS A 133 4.88 6.96 19.95
C LYS A 133 5.79 6.48 18.85
N MET A 134 6.89 5.83 19.18
CA MET A 134 7.76 5.12 18.27
C MET A 134 7.81 3.63 18.59
N TRP A 135 8.01 2.81 17.58
CA TRP A 135 8.16 1.37 17.78
C TRP A 135 9.48 1.04 18.49
N ASN A 136 9.39 0.23 19.54
CA ASN A 136 10.54 -0.33 20.21
C ASN A 136 10.63 -1.82 19.88
N PRO A 137 11.52 -2.26 18.98
CA PRO A 137 11.59 -3.64 18.55
C PRO A 137 12.04 -4.61 19.66
N LEU A 138 12.78 -4.14 20.66
CA LEU A 138 13.23 -5.00 21.76
C LEU A 138 12.13 -5.30 22.77
N LEU A 139 11.20 -4.37 22.95
CA LEU A 139 10.06 -4.52 23.86
C LEU A 139 8.78 -4.92 23.12
N GLN A 140 8.80 -4.87 21.79
CA GLN A 140 7.64 -5.09 20.90
C GLN A 140 6.43 -4.24 21.30
N GLU A 141 6.66 -2.96 21.57
CA GLU A 141 5.63 -2.02 21.99
C GLU A 141 5.85 -0.61 21.44
N TRP A 142 4.79 0.17 21.43
CA TRP A 142 4.85 1.60 21.16
C TRP A 142 5.30 2.36 22.40
N SER A 143 6.52 2.89 22.38
CA SER A 143 7.13 3.66 23.45
C SER A 143 7.11 5.16 23.16
N ASN A 144 7.29 5.99 24.19
CA ASN A 144 7.40 7.43 24.01
C ASN A 144 8.64 7.78 23.19
N VAL A 145 8.51 8.76 22.29
CA VAL A 145 9.65 9.24 21.52
C VAL A 145 10.70 9.92 22.42
N PRO A 146 12.00 9.75 22.15
CA PRO A 146 13.05 10.51 22.81
C PRO A 146 12.90 12.02 22.60
N LYS A 147 13.41 12.81 23.54
CA LYS A 147 13.45 14.27 23.39
C LYS A 147 14.21 14.67 22.13
N ASN A 148 13.66 15.65 21.42
CA ASN A 148 14.22 16.20 20.17
C ASN A 148 14.23 15.19 19.00
N THR A 149 13.36 14.20 19.00
CA THR A 149 13.11 13.34 17.83
C THR A 149 12.64 14.21 16.66
N VAL A 150 13.16 13.92 15.48
CA VAL A 150 12.85 14.61 14.24
C VAL A 150 12.60 13.64 13.11
N ALA A 151 11.80 14.04 12.13
CA ALA A 151 11.50 13.28 10.94
C ALA A 151 11.73 14.13 9.68
N THR A 152 11.78 13.51 8.52
CA THR A 152 11.92 14.21 7.24
C THR A 152 10.57 14.73 6.75
N SER A 153 9.52 13.94 6.92
CA SER A 153 8.17 14.28 6.50
C SER A 153 7.15 13.84 7.56
N LYS A 154 5.97 14.44 7.48
CA LYS A 154 4.78 14.11 8.27
C LYS A 154 3.62 13.94 7.31
N VAL A 155 2.86 12.87 7.49
CA VAL A 155 1.58 12.64 6.83
C VAL A 155 0.49 12.66 7.88
N THR A 156 -0.50 13.50 7.69
CA THR A 156 -1.72 13.52 8.49
C THR A 156 -2.79 12.79 7.71
N PHE A 157 -3.29 11.70 8.24
CA PHE A 157 -4.39 10.93 7.67
C PHE A 157 -5.68 11.23 8.46
N ASP A 158 -6.74 11.50 7.73
CA ASP A 158 -8.11 11.67 8.20
C ASP A 158 -8.95 10.53 7.63
N PHE A 159 -9.36 9.57 8.48
CA PHE A 159 -9.98 8.31 8.08
C PHE A 159 -11.50 8.43 7.98
N GLU A 160 -12.04 7.89 6.90
CA GLU A 160 -13.49 7.67 6.73
C GLU A 160 -13.85 6.24 7.17
N PHE A 161 -14.28 6.08 8.41
CA PHE A 161 -14.68 4.78 8.93
C PHE A 161 -16.06 4.34 8.44
N SER A 162 -16.21 3.03 8.27
CA SER A 162 -17.47 2.37 7.92
C SER A 162 -17.57 1.05 8.68
N ASN A 163 -18.61 0.27 8.44
CA ASN A 163 -18.71 -1.03 9.06
C ASN A 163 -17.83 -2.08 8.36
N TRP A 164 -17.27 -2.98 9.14
CA TRP A 164 -16.74 -4.22 8.65
C TRP A 164 -17.82 -5.09 7.98
N HIS A 165 -17.43 -6.11 7.22
CA HIS A 165 -18.37 -7.04 6.56
C HIS A 165 -19.31 -7.78 7.51
N ASN A 166 -18.94 -7.92 8.79
CA ASN A 166 -19.77 -8.49 9.85
C ASN A 166 -20.74 -7.47 10.49
N GLY A 167 -20.67 -6.20 10.08
CA GLY A 167 -21.53 -5.12 10.56
C GLY A 167 -21.00 -4.35 11.78
N GLU A 168 -19.83 -4.73 12.33
CA GLU A 168 -19.16 -3.97 13.39
C GLU A 168 -18.54 -2.69 12.83
N LEU A 169 -18.55 -1.61 13.60
CA LEU A 169 -17.96 -0.34 13.20
C LEU A 169 -16.43 -0.42 13.27
N MET A 170 -15.76 0.02 12.23
CA MET A 170 -14.31 0.27 12.24
C MET A 170 -13.98 1.49 13.09
N ASP A 171 -12.83 1.47 13.74
CA ASP A 171 -12.30 2.62 14.48
C ASP A 171 -10.77 2.76 14.32
N MET A 172 -10.20 3.75 14.95
CA MET A 172 -8.75 4.01 14.92
C MET A 172 -7.94 2.84 15.51
N ASN A 173 -8.50 2.04 16.43
CA ASN A 173 -7.78 0.89 16.98
C ASN A 173 -7.52 -0.18 15.92
N ASP A 174 -8.42 -0.35 14.95
CA ASP A 174 -8.22 -1.27 13.83
C ASP A 174 -7.00 -0.86 12.99
N ILE A 175 -6.86 0.45 12.74
CA ILE A 175 -5.73 1.01 11.97
C ILE A 175 -4.43 0.85 12.77
N LEU A 176 -4.43 1.26 14.02
CA LEU A 176 -3.25 1.17 14.90
C LEU A 176 -2.84 -0.28 15.15
N HIS A 177 -3.80 -1.22 15.25
CA HIS A 177 -3.51 -2.64 15.39
C HIS A 177 -2.87 -3.22 14.11
N SER A 178 -3.33 -2.81 12.93
CA SER A 178 -2.71 -3.22 11.66
C SER A 178 -1.25 -2.77 11.58
N LEU A 179 -0.96 -1.56 12.02
CA LEU A 179 0.42 -1.05 12.06
C LEU A 179 1.25 -1.76 13.15
N TYR A 180 0.68 -2.00 14.33
CA TYR A 180 1.30 -2.80 15.38
C TYR A 180 1.70 -4.21 14.86
N PHE A 181 0.76 -4.90 14.21
CA PHE A 181 1.00 -6.20 13.60
C PHE A 181 2.17 -6.16 12.61
N THR A 182 2.20 -5.13 11.77
CA THR A 182 3.27 -4.95 10.77
C THR A 182 4.64 -4.79 11.44
N MET A 183 4.70 -4.01 12.50
CA MET A 183 5.93 -3.77 13.24
C MET A 183 6.36 -5.00 14.04
N GLU A 184 5.45 -5.66 14.74
CA GLU A 184 5.73 -6.84 15.56
C GLU A 184 6.26 -8.00 14.69
N TRP A 185 5.51 -8.39 13.66
CA TRP A 185 5.88 -9.53 12.82
C TRP A 185 7.04 -9.24 11.86
N GLY A 186 7.31 -7.98 11.59
CA GLY A 186 8.40 -7.56 10.72
C GLY A 186 9.72 -7.29 11.41
N THR A 187 9.75 -7.15 12.76
CA THR A 187 10.97 -6.88 13.55
C THR A 187 11.21 -7.96 14.59
N GLN A 188 12.44 -8.39 14.72
CA GLN A 188 12.82 -9.43 15.67
C GLN A 188 13.31 -8.81 16.99
N ALA A 189 12.73 -9.22 18.12
CA ALA A 189 13.14 -8.76 19.45
C ALA A 189 14.39 -9.53 19.92
N ASP A 190 14.38 -10.86 19.83
CA ASP A 190 15.49 -11.73 20.17
C ASP A 190 15.45 -13.08 19.39
N GLU A 191 16.36 -13.99 19.67
CA GLU A 191 16.48 -15.31 19.01
C GLU A 191 15.27 -16.24 19.31
N ASN A 192 14.51 -15.99 20.35
CA ASN A 192 13.34 -16.80 20.77
C ASN A 192 12.01 -16.14 20.40
N ASP A 193 12.05 -15.03 19.68
CA ASP A 193 10.86 -14.30 19.26
C ASP A 193 9.96 -15.18 18.39
N LYS A 194 8.71 -15.38 18.83
CA LYS A 194 7.72 -16.24 18.17
C LYS A 194 6.79 -15.46 17.26
N THR A 195 6.83 -14.14 17.33
CA THR A 195 6.01 -13.24 16.53
C THR A 195 6.80 -12.57 15.39
N PHE A 196 7.98 -13.08 15.10
CA PHE A 196 8.82 -12.67 13.97
C PHE A 196 8.70 -13.63 12.80
N ASP A 197 8.48 -13.10 11.60
CA ASP A 197 8.42 -13.89 10.37
C ASP A 197 9.36 -13.31 9.29
N THR A 198 10.38 -14.08 8.93
CA THR A 198 11.39 -13.67 7.94
C THR A 198 10.84 -13.52 6.53
N GLU A 199 9.73 -14.19 6.19
CA GLU A 199 9.08 -14.02 4.89
C GLU A 199 8.18 -12.77 4.85
N PHE A 200 7.70 -12.33 6.01
CA PHE A 200 6.91 -11.11 6.15
C PHE A 200 7.77 -9.84 6.16
N THR A 201 8.98 -9.90 6.74
CA THR A 201 9.90 -8.75 6.85
C THR A 201 10.08 -7.95 5.55
N PRO A 202 10.28 -8.56 4.35
CA PRO A 202 10.40 -7.80 3.12
C PRO A 202 9.15 -6.99 2.73
N ARG A 203 7.97 -7.38 3.19
CA ARG A 203 6.72 -6.64 2.97
C ARG A 203 6.58 -5.46 3.94
N ALA A 204 7.07 -5.65 5.16
CA ALA A 204 7.02 -4.67 6.24
C ALA A 204 8.21 -3.67 6.18
N SER A 205 9.25 -3.97 5.41
CA SER A 205 10.54 -3.26 5.44
C SER A 205 10.39 -1.75 5.21
N GLN A 206 9.55 -1.32 4.27
CA GLN A 206 9.33 0.10 4.03
C GLN A 206 8.79 0.80 5.28
N SER A 207 7.74 0.27 5.91
CA SER A 207 7.17 0.83 7.14
C SER A 207 8.19 0.84 8.30
N ILE A 208 8.89 -0.27 8.49
CA ILE A 208 9.89 -0.44 9.55
C ILE A 208 11.04 0.55 9.42
N GLU A 209 11.53 0.76 8.19
CA GLU A 209 12.69 1.60 7.92
C GLU A 209 12.34 3.09 7.90
N THR A 210 11.12 3.45 7.55
CA THR A 210 10.74 4.85 7.33
C THR A 210 9.94 5.45 8.46
N ILE A 211 9.05 4.70 9.13
CA ILE A 211 8.21 5.25 10.20
C ILE A 211 9.04 5.49 11.45
N ILE A 212 9.10 6.75 11.87
CA ILE A 212 9.81 7.20 13.07
C ILE A 212 8.86 7.23 14.26
N ALA A 213 7.65 7.78 14.05
CA ALA A 213 6.67 7.90 15.12
C ALA A 213 5.26 8.06 14.56
N ILE A 214 4.28 7.78 15.40
CA ILE A 214 2.87 8.05 15.17
C ILE A 214 2.32 8.92 16.30
N ASN A 215 1.33 9.72 15.99
CA ASN A 215 0.64 10.56 16.94
C ASN A 215 -0.87 10.56 16.62
N GLN A 216 -1.67 9.89 17.41
CA GLN A 216 -3.12 9.95 17.28
C GLN A 216 -3.61 11.31 17.78
N ILE A 217 -4.30 12.05 16.92
CA ILE A 217 -4.81 13.40 17.22
C ILE A 217 -6.20 13.33 17.83
N ASP A 218 -7.06 12.50 17.24
CA ASP A 218 -8.44 12.27 17.68
C ASP A 218 -8.94 10.88 17.24
N ASP A 219 -10.26 10.69 17.15
CA ASP A 219 -10.88 9.38 16.89
C ASP A 219 -10.72 8.90 15.46
N ASP A 220 -10.44 9.78 14.49
CA ASP A 220 -10.31 9.48 13.06
C ASP A 220 -9.02 10.05 12.42
N THR A 221 -8.22 10.82 13.15
CA THR A 221 -7.02 11.47 12.64
C THR A 221 -5.74 10.94 13.29
N VAL A 222 -4.76 10.58 12.46
CA VAL A 222 -3.42 10.19 12.90
C VAL A 222 -2.33 10.87 12.09
N GLU A 223 -1.30 11.36 12.76
CA GLU A 223 -0.05 11.83 12.13
C GLU A 223 0.99 10.71 12.13
N VAL A 224 1.57 10.46 10.97
CA VAL A 224 2.68 9.52 10.79
C VAL A 224 3.93 10.29 10.40
N TYR A 225 4.96 10.19 11.22
CA TYR A 225 6.25 10.86 11.02
C TYR A 225 7.22 9.88 10.37
N VAL A 226 7.78 10.25 9.20
CA VAL A 226 8.61 9.34 8.40
C VAL A 226 9.96 9.96 8.03
N ASN A 227 11.00 9.12 7.98
CA ASN A 227 12.30 9.48 7.41
C ASN A 227 12.34 9.16 5.91
N TYR A 228 11.35 9.68 5.21
CA TYR A 228 11.22 9.52 3.77
C TYR A 228 10.90 10.86 3.11
N TRP A 229 11.48 11.10 1.94
CA TRP A 229 11.21 12.26 1.09
C TRP A 229 11.01 11.82 -0.36
N HIS A 230 10.04 12.43 -1.00
CA HIS A 230 9.81 12.30 -2.43
C HIS A 230 9.41 13.66 -3.01
N PHE A 231 9.77 13.92 -4.27
CA PHE A 231 9.43 15.19 -4.95
C PHE A 231 7.93 15.34 -5.21
N ASP A 232 7.23 14.22 -5.39
CA ASP A 232 5.76 14.15 -5.36
C ASP A 232 5.34 13.80 -3.94
N LYS A 233 4.65 14.72 -3.28
CA LYS A 233 4.23 14.55 -1.88
C LYS A 233 3.26 13.38 -1.69
N ASN A 234 2.45 13.05 -2.69
CA ASN A 234 1.50 11.95 -2.59
C ASN A 234 2.17 10.59 -2.46
N GLU A 235 3.40 10.45 -3.00
CA GLU A 235 4.21 9.23 -2.82
C GLU A 235 4.75 9.05 -1.38
N ILE A 236 4.65 10.08 -0.53
CA ILE A 236 5.03 9.99 0.88
C ILE A 236 3.88 9.41 1.72
N ALA A 237 2.65 9.54 1.25
CA ALA A 237 1.44 9.03 1.90
C ALA A 237 1.07 7.58 1.50
N GLU A 238 1.83 6.96 0.61
CA GLU A 238 1.56 5.62 0.07
C GLU A 238 2.13 4.46 0.90
#